data_79b02690961d38a75cdf55c6cfb00a5c
#
_entry.id   79b02690961d38a75cdf55c6cfb00a5c
#
_cell.length_a   1.000
_cell.length_b   1.000
_cell.length_c   1.000
_cell.angle_alpha   90.00
_cell.angle_beta   90.00
_cell.angle_gamma   90.00
#
_symmetry.space_group_name_H-M   'P 1'
#
loop_
_entity.id
_entity.type
_entity.pdbx_description
1 polymer ?
#
loop_
_entity_poly.entity_id
_entity_poly.type
_entity_poly.pdbx_seq_one_letter_code
_entity_poly.pdbx_strand_id
1 'polypeptide(L)'
;MNTAAPRGIAFDWGGVFTVGTFDGRAIARLAPLYGVPEAELRPRYLELMELFEVGGFDLPAFTERLSRAIGRDVDAGSFREAFLDAPLERPAAYALLAGIPEGYAVGMLSNNVPVLCDRVREDPRTARIERFVFSNELGARKPDVVAFMALAEGMQLAPHDIVFVDDAEANVEAARALGFRALLLDTPAAFAARWRAALPALAHLVDGPGWDAEAA
;
A
#
# COMPACT_ATOMS: atom_id res chain seq x y z
N MET A 1 -23.88 12.24 12.47
CA MET A 1 -22.97 11.15 12.09
C MET A 1 -23.80 10.10 11.36
N ASN A 2 -23.39 9.69 10.17
CA ASN A 2 -24.13 8.65 9.42
C ASN A 2 -23.96 7.31 10.15
N THR A 3 -25.07 6.75 10.68
CA THR A 3 -25.07 5.49 11.46
C THR A 3 -25.21 4.25 10.57
N ALA A 4 -25.36 4.42 9.26
CA ALA A 4 -25.46 3.29 8.33
C ALA A 4 -24.14 2.46 8.35
N ALA A 5 -24.27 1.14 8.22
CA ALA A 5 -23.11 0.26 8.10
C ALA A 5 -22.32 0.59 6.81
N PRO A 6 -21.00 0.45 6.81
CA PRO A 6 -20.20 0.63 5.60
C PRO A 6 -20.57 -0.42 4.56
N ARG A 7 -20.45 -0.05 3.27
CA ARG A 7 -20.80 -0.91 2.13
C ARG A 7 -19.56 -1.37 1.37
N GLY A 8 -18.42 -0.69 1.60
CA GLY A 8 -17.15 -0.99 0.95
C GLY A 8 -15.99 -0.98 1.93
N ILE A 9 -14.95 -1.73 1.58
CA ILE A 9 -13.69 -1.79 2.30
C ILE A 9 -12.58 -1.61 1.28
N ALA A 10 -11.67 -0.70 1.54
CA ALA A 10 -10.53 -0.46 0.66
C ALA A 10 -9.23 -0.47 1.46
N PHE A 11 -8.17 -0.91 0.82
CA PHE A 11 -6.86 -1.11 1.44
C PHE A 11 -5.77 -0.38 0.66
N ASP A 12 -4.76 0.13 1.36
CA ASP A 12 -3.43 0.26 0.76
C ASP A 12 -2.80 -1.13 0.59
N TRP A 13 -1.75 -1.23 -0.22
CA TRP A 13 -0.96 -2.45 -0.36
C TRP A 13 0.28 -2.42 0.53
N GLY A 14 1.12 -1.39 0.40
CA GLY A 14 2.34 -1.23 1.18
C GLY A 14 2.03 -1.03 2.66
N GLY A 15 2.77 -1.69 3.57
CA GLY A 15 2.51 -1.62 5.01
C GLY A 15 1.23 -2.33 5.49
N VAL A 16 0.23 -2.54 4.61
CA VAL A 16 -0.99 -3.32 4.91
C VAL A 16 -0.82 -4.80 4.56
N PHE A 17 -0.58 -5.12 3.29
CA PHE A 17 -0.30 -6.51 2.84
C PHE A 17 1.17 -6.88 2.96
N THR A 18 2.03 -5.90 3.28
CA THR A 18 3.44 -6.10 3.58
C THR A 18 3.76 -5.65 5.01
N VAL A 19 4.89 -6.12 5.54
CA VAL A 19 5.41 -5.70 6.84
C VAL A 19 6.45 -4.61 6.64
N GLY A 20 6.24 -3.45 7.27
CA GLY A 20 7.07 -2.26 7.08
C GLY A 20 6.89 -1.61 5.71
N THR A 21 7.54 -0.48 5.51
CA THR A 21 7.44 0.26 4.25
C THR A 21 8.22 -0.46 3.15
N PHE A 22 7.64 -0.46 1.93
CA PHE A 22 8.34 -0.98 0.75
C PHE A 22 9.70 -0.28 0.54
N ASP A 23 9.70 1.05 0.60
CA ASP A 23 10.92 1.86 0.37
C ASP A 23 12.04 1.53 1.36
N GLY A 24 11.72 1.36 2.64
CA GLY A 24 12.71 0.99 3.65
C GLY A 24 13.41 -0.31 3.31
N ARG A 25 12.65 -1.32 2.86
CA ARG A 25 13.19 -2.62 2.46
C ARG A 25 13.93 -2.58 1.13
N ALA A 26 13.41 -1.85 0.14
CA ALA A 26 14.08 -1.66 -1.14
C ALA A 26 15.43 -0.99 -0.95
N ILE A 27 15.50 0.09 -0.15
CA ILE A 27 16.75 0.77 0.17
C ILE A 27 17.75 -0.16 0.84
N ALA A 28 17.30 -0.96 1.83
CA ALA A 28 18.18 -1.90 2.53
C ALA A 28 18.76 -2.98 1.59
N ARG A 29 18.02 -3.41 0.56
CA ARG A 29 18.50 -4.37 -0.44
C ARG A 29 19.36 -3.73 -1.53
N LEU A 30 19.06 -2.50 -1.91
CA LEU A 30 19.76 -1.80 -2.99
C LEU A 30 21.10 -1.19 -2.51
N ALA A 31 21.18 -0.70 -1.28
CA ALA A 31 22.37 -0.05 -0.76
C ALA A 31 23.64 -0.92 -0.88
N PRO A 32 23.61 -2.24 -0.56
CA PRO A 32 24.76 -3.13 -0.78
C PRO A 32 25.14 -3.26 -2.25
N LEU A 33 24.19 -3.25 -3.19
CA LEU A 33 24.50 -3.34 -4.62
C LEU A 33 25.25 -2.10 -5.11
N TYR A 34 24.87 -0.93 -4.60
CA TYR A 34 25.60 0.33 -4.86
C TYR A 34 26.90 0.47 -4.06
N GLY A 35 27.09 -0.38 -3.04
CA GLY A 35 28.24 -0.28 -2.13
C GLY A 35 28.26 1.04 -1.35
N VAL A 36 27.10 1.58 -0.97
CA VAL A 36 26.92 2.80 -0.18
C VAL A 36 26.08 2.53 1.07
N PRO A 37 26.19 3.35 2.12
CA PRO A 37 25.27 3.28 3.26
C PRO A 37 23.83 3.63 2.84
N GLU A 38 22.82 3.03 3.51
CA GLU A 38 21.40 3.35 3.29
C GLU A 38 21.12 4.86 3.43
N ALA A 39 21.77 5.53 4.38
CA ALA A 39 21.60 6.96 4.62
C ALA A 39 22.02 7.84 3.42
N GLU A 40 22.94 7.37 2.59
CA GLU A 40 23.36 8.05 1.36
C GLU A 40 22.40 7.77 0.21
N LEU A 41 21.91 6.52 0.09
CA LEU A 41 20.99 6.10 -0.97
C LEU A 41 19.58 6.70 -0.77
N ARG A 42 19.09 6.72 0.47
CA ARG A 42 17.70 7.07 0.84
C ARG A 42 17.19 8.37 0.24
N PRO A 43 17.85 9.53 0.38
CA PRO A 43 17.31 10.79 -0.14
C PRO A 43 17.16 10.77 -1.67
N ARG A 44 18.10 10.16 -2.40
CA ARG A 44 18.07 10.06 -3.86
C ARG A 44 17.00 9.07 -4.34
N TYR A 45 16.87 7.97 -3.63
CA TYR A 45 15.83 6.98 -3.89
C TYR A 45 14.43 7.58 -3.71
N LEU A 46 14.15 8.24 -2.59
CA LEU A 46 12.83 8.80 -2.29
C LEU A 46 12.45 9.92 -3.27
N GLU A 47 13.39 10.81 -3.63
CA GLU A 47 13.17 11.86 -4.63
C GLU A 47 12.73 11.28 -5.98
N LEU A 48 13.35 10.18 -6.42
CA LEU A 48 13.00 9.52 -7.67
C LEU A 48 11.71 8.71 -7.56
N MET A 49 11.42 8.10 -6.39
CA MET A 49 10.19 7.33 -6.17
C MET A 49 8.94 8.18 -6.31
N GLU A 50 8.95 9.43 -5.85
CA GLU A 50 7.79 10.33 -6.03
C GLU A 50 7.38 10.49 -7.50
N LEU A 51 8.34 10.59 -8.40
CA LEU A 51 8.10 10.69 -9.85
C LEU A 51 7.74 9.32 -10.46
N PHE A 52 8.34 8.24 -9.96
CA PHE A 52 8.08 6.90 -10.44
C PHE A 52 6.66 6.44 -10.08
N GLU A 53 6.20 6.74 -8.88
CA GLU A 53 4.85 6.42 -8.39
C GLU A 53 3.72 7.19 -9.10
N VAL A 54 4.03 8.25 -9.83
CA VAL A 54 3.04 8.96 -10.67
C VAL A 54 3.22 8.69 -12.17
N GLY A 55 3.98 7.65 -12.52
CA GLY A 55 4.14 7.19 -13.89
C GLY A 55 5.15 8.01 -14.72
N GLY A 56 6.03 8.79 -14.07
CA GLY A 56 6.99 9.65 -14.77
C GLY A 56 8.03 8.90 -15.60
N PHE A 57 8.30 7.60 -15.29
CA PHE A 57 9.23 6.74 -16.00
C PHE A 57 9.07 5.26 -15.59
N ASP A 58 9.79 4.36 -16.25
CA ASP A 58 9.81 2.92 -15.97
C ASP A 58 10.96 2.51 -15.03
N LEU A 59 11.01 1.23 -14.64
CA LEU A 59 12.05 0.70 -13.75
C LEU A 59 13.48 0.80 -14.34
N PRO A 60 13.72 0.53 -15.63
CA PRO A 60 15.03 0.80 -16.25
C PRO A 60 15.48 2.25 -16.10
N ALA A 61 14.61 3.19 -16.40
CA ALA A 61 14.91 4.62 -16.25
C ALA A 61 15.12 5.05 -14.79
N PHE A 62 14.38 4.44 -13.84
CA PHE A 62 14.62 4.61 -12.42
C PHE A 62 16.02 4.15 -12.02
N THR A 63 16.41 2.93 -12.45
CA THR A 63 17.74 2.35 -12.17
C THR A 63 18.84 3.25 -12.71
N GLU A 64 18.73 3.70 -13.96
CA GLU A 64 19.72 4.60 -14.59
C GLU A 64 19.86 5.93 -13.84
N ARG A 65 18.74 6.57 -13.50
CA ARG A 65 18.72 7.85 -12.80
C ARG A 65 19.32 7.72 -11.40
N LEU A 66 18.99 6.66 -10.68
CA LEU A 66 19.53 6.39 -9.34
C LEU A 66 21.04 6.12 -9.41
N SER A 67 21.50 5.29 -10.37
CA SER A 67 22.92 5.03 -10.62
C SER A 67 23.69 6.33 -10.89
N ARG A 68 23.13 7.19 -11.73
CA ARG A 68 23.72 8.52 -12.02
C ARG A 68 23.78 9.42 -10.78
N ALA A 69 22.72 9.44 -9.96
CA ALA A 69 22.65 10.26 -8.76
C ALA A 69 23.62 9.80 -7.65
N ILE A 70 23.91 8.48 -7.60
CA ILE A 70 24.88 7.88 -6.67
C ILE A 70 26.31 7.91 -7.25
N GLY A 71 26.46 8.04 -8.57
CA GLY A 71 27.76 7.98 -9.23
C GLY A 71 28.35 6.57 -9.33
N ARG A 72 27.50 5.54 -9.30
CA ARG A 72 27.87 4.12 -9.37
C ARG A 72 26.87 3.33 -10.19
N ASP A 73 27.36 2.48 -11.07
CA ASP A 73 26.53 1.60 -11.88
C ASP A 73 26.22 0.31 -11.14
N VAL A 74 25.01 -0.19 -11.35
CA VAL A 74 24.53 -1.48 -10.86
C VAL A 74 23.95 -2.27 -12.03
N ASP A 75 24.18 -3.57 -12.05
CA ASP A 75 23.58 -4.46 -13.04
C ASP A 75 22.04 -4.40 -12.94
N ALA A 76 21.39 -4.15 -14.08
CA ALA A 76 19.94 -3.95 -14.14
C ALA A 76 19.14 -5.20 -13.70
N GLY A 77 19.68 -6.40 -13.93
CA GLY A 77 19.08 -7.65 -13.46
C GLY A 77 19.10 -7.75 -11.93
N SER A 78 20.28 -7.51 -11.34
CA SER A 78 20.47 -7.50 -9.88
C SER A 78 19.62 -6.42 -9.20
N PHE A 79 19.53 -5.25 -9.82
CA PHE A 79 18.66 -4.17 -9.32
C PHE A 79 17.19 -4.61 -9.31
N ARG A 80 16.71 -5.14 -10.45
CA ARG A 80 15.32 -5.60 -10.59
C ARG A 80 14.98 -6.69 -9.57
N GLU A 81 15.85 -7.68 -9.41
CA GLU A 81 15.69 -8.76 -8.43
C GLU A 81 15.58 -8.20 -7.01
N ALA A 82 16.55 -7.39 -6.57
CA ALA A 82 16.54 -6.79 -5.24
C ALA A 82 15.31 -5.91 -4.98
N PHE A 83 14.85 -5.17 -6.01
CA PHE A 83 13.67 -4.31 -5.92
C PHE A 83 12.39 -5.12 -5.82
N LEU A 84 12.22 -6.17 -6.63
CA LEU A 84 11.02 -7.01 -6.63
C LEU A 84 10.91 -7.92 -5.41
N ASP A 85 12.05 -8.32 -4.82
CA ASP A 85 12.10 -9.14 -3.61
C ASP A 85 12.04 -8.31 -2.31
N ALA A 86 11.91 -6.99 -2.41
CA ALA A 86 11.85 -6.13 -1.24
C ALA A 86 10.61 -6.36 -0.35
N PRO A 87 9.39 -6.63 -0.87
CA PRO A 87 8.22 -6.83 -0.02
C PRO A 87 8.36 -8.04 0.91
N LEU A 88 8.13 -7.83 2.21
CA LEU A 88 7.87 -8.91 3.16
C LEU A 88 6.37 -8.99 3.38
N GLU A 89 5.76 -10.10 3.03
CA GLU A 89 4.31 -10.25 3.06
C GLU A 89 3.74 -10.35 4.48
N ARG A 90 2.49 -9.91 4.63
CA ARG A 90 1.66 -10.06 5.83
C ARG A 90 0.53 -11.06 5.55
N PRO A 91 0.71 -12.37 5.83
CA PRO A 91 -0.30 -13.39 5.53
C PRO A 91 -1.67 -13.12 6.18
N ALA A 92 -1.69 -12.51 7.37
CA ALA A 92 -2.92 -12.15 8.07
C ALA A 92 -3.79 -11.16 7.28
N ALA A 93 -3.19 -10.22 6.53
CA ALA A 93 -3.95 -9.29 5.70
C ALA A 93 -4.62 -9.98 4.51
N TYR A 94 -3.94 -10.93 3.88
CA TYR A 94 -4.54 -11.75 2.82
C TYR A 94 -5.67 -12.65 3.34
N ALA A 95 -5.51 -13.22 4.54
CA ALA A 95 -6.56 -14.00 5.19
C ALA A 95 -7.79 -13.13 5.52
N LEU A 96 -7.56 -11.91 6.03
CA LEU A 96 -8.62 -10.94 6.28
C LEU A 96 -9.36 -10.60 4.98
N LEU A 97 -8.63 -10.27 3.91
CA LEU A 97 -9.20 -9.97 2.60
C LEU A 97 -10.08 -11.11 2.08
N ALA A 98 -9.58 -12.34 2.14
CA ALA A 98 -10.31 -13.52 1.68
C ALA A 98 -11.59 -13.80 2.51
N GLY A 99 -11.63 -13.38 3.76
CA GLY A 99 -12.78 -13.51 4.65
C GLY A 99 -13.88 -12.47 4.45
N ILE A 100 -13.66 -11.42 3.66
CA ILE A 100 -14.67 -10.37 3.42
C ILE A 100 -15.80 -10.93 2.55
N PRO A 101 -17.07 -10.91 3.02
CA PRO A 101 -18.22 -11.44 2.26
C PRO A 101 -18.48 -10.65 0.96
N GLU A 102 -19.11 -11.30 0.00
CA GLU A 102 -19.51 -10.72 -1.31
C GLU A 102 -20.43 -9.49 -1.19
N GLY A 103 -21.12 -9.32 -0.08
CA GLY A 103 -21.98 -8.15 0.17
C GLY A 103 -21.22 -6.82 0.36
N TYR A 104 -19.88 -6.85 0.47
CA TYR A 104 -19.04 -5.65 0.53
C TYR A 104 -18.31 -5.47 -0.80
N ALA A 105 -18.32 -4.25 -1.35
CA ALA A 105 -17.39 -3.88 -2.42
C ALA A 105 -15.97 -3.80 -1.86
N VAL A 106 -14.97 -4.32 -2.57
CA VAL A 106 -13.57 -4.28 -2.11
C VAL A 106 -12.70 -3.56 -3.12
N GLY A 107 -11.94 -2.57 -2.63
CA GLY A 107 -11.01 -1.78 -3.44
C GLY A 107 -9.58 -1.78 -2.89
N MET A 108 -8.68 -1.32 -3.73
CA MET A 108 -7.29 -1.01 -3.34
C MET A 108 -6.91 0.37 -3.89
N LEU A 109 -6.29 1.18 -3.04
CA LEU A 109 -5.66 2.46 -3.43
C LEU A 109 -4.22 2.44 -2.94
N SER A 110 -3.27 2.34 -3.87
CA SER A 110 -1.86 2.23 -3.52
C SER A 110 -0.98 3.18 -4.31
N ASN A 111 -0.07 3.85 -3.61
CA ASN A 111 1.06 4.51 -4.24
C ASN A 111 2.03 3.41 -4.68
N ASN A 112 2.12 3.21 -5.99
CA ASN A 112 2.85 2.04 -6.48
C ASN A 112 3.43 2.29 -7.88
N VAL A 113 4.30 1.40 -8.31
CA VAL A 113 5.01 1.48 -9.57
C VAL A 113 4.57 0.35 -10.51
N PRO A 114 4.67 0.51 -11.86
CA PRO A 114 4.07 -0.42 -12.81
C PRO A 114 4.39 -1.89 -12.55
N VAL A 115 5.65 -2.22 -12.33
CA VAL A 115 6.11 -3.59 -12.13
C VAL A 115 5.55 -4.27 -10.87
N LEU A 116 5.19 -3.50 -9.85
CA LEU A 116 4.55 -4.03 -8.63
C LEU A 116 3.02 -4.05 -8.79
N CYS A 117 2.43 -3.13 -9.54
CA CYS A 117 1.00 -3.12 -9.83
C CYS A 117 0.57 -4.41 -10.56
N ASP A 118 1.33 -4.83 -11.58
CA ASP A 118 1.08 -6.08 -12.29
C ASP A 118 1.16 -7.28 -11.34
N ARG A 119 2.21 -7.35 -10.53
CA ARG A 119 2.38 -8.41 -9.52
C ARG A 119 1.20 -8.45 -8.53
N VAL A 120 0.71 -7.30 -8.07
CA VAL A 120 -0.42 -7.23 -7.14
C VAL A 120 -1.72 -7.68 -7.81
N ARG A 121 -1.97 -7.28 -9.06
CA ARG A 121 -3.17 -7.69 -9.81
C ARG A 121 -3.20 -9.18 -10.14
N GLU A 122 -2.04 -9.75 -10.44
CA GLU A 122 -1.92 -11.16 -10.85
C GLU A 122 -1.85 -12.12 -9.64
N ASP A 123 -1.70 -11.61 -8.42
CA ASP A 123 -1.69 -12.43 -7.22
C ASP A 123 -3.09 -13.01 -6.96
N PRO A 124 -3.28 -14.35 -6.99
CA PRO A 124 -4.59 -14.95 -6.78
C PRO A 124 -5.19 -14.64 -5.41
N ARG A 125 -4.38 -14.24 -4.43
CA ARG A 125 -4.83 -13.86 -3.09
C ARG A 125 -5.52 -12.50 -3.07
N THR A 126 -5.33 -11.66 -4.09
CA THR A 126 -6.03 -10.38 -4.26
C THR A 126 -7.30 -10.47 -5.11
N ALA A 127 -7.72 -11.68 -5.52
CA ALA A 127 -8.89 -11.92 -6.37
C ALA A 127 -10.21 -11.33 -5.81
N ARG A 128 -10.28 -11.06 -4.48
CA ARG A 128 -11.44 -10.41 -3.85
C ARG A 128 -11.50 -8.90 -4.11
N ILE A 129 -10.41 -8.30 -4.61
CA ILE A 129 -10.37 -6.87 -4.93
C ILE A 129 -11.01 -6.64 -6.30
N GLU A 130 -12.11 -5.91 -6.32
CA GLU A 130 -12.88 -5.59 -7.52
C GLU A 130 -12.37 -4.32 -8.23
N ARG A 131 -11.76 -3.41 -7.44
CA ARG A 131 -11.26 -2.14 -7.97
C ARG A 131 -9.84 -1.86 -7.48
N PHE A 132 -8.92 -1.74 -8.43
CA PHE A 132 -7.57 -1.25 -8.18
C PHE A 132 -7.44 0.19 -8.67
N VAL A 133 -6.87 1.05 -7.82
CA VAL A 133 -6.44 2.41 -8.16
C VAL A 133 -4.97 2.52 -7.79
N PHE A 134 -4.12 2.63 -8.79
CA PHE A 134 -2.69 2.77 -8.62
C PHE A 134 -2.23 4.16 -9.05
N SER A 135 -1.37 4.79 -8.26
CA SER A 135 -0.92 6.16 -8.46
C SER A 135 -0.23 6.37 -9.81
N ASN A 136 0.56 5.38 -10.27
CA ASN A 136 1.27 5.45 -11.55
C ASN A 136 0.33 5.44 -12.77
N GLU A 137 -0.86 4.85 -12.66
CA GLU A 137 -1.88 4.83 -13.71
C GLU A 137 -2.75 6.08 -13.66
N LEU A 138 -2.97 6.59 -12.43
CA LEU A 138 -3.79 7.77 -12.18
C LEU A 138 -3.04 9.09 -12.46
N GLY A 139 -1.71 9.10 -12.31
CA GLY A 139 -0.90 10.32 -12.32
C GLY A 139 -1.02 11.16 -11.05
N ALA A 140 -1.62 10.62 -9.98
CA ALA A 140 -1.78 11.25 -8.68
C ALA A 140 -1.61 10.22 -7.57
N ARG A 141 -1.09 10.63 -6.41
CA ARG A 141 -0.77 9.73 -5.29
C ARG A 141 -1.41 10.20 -3.99
N LYS A 142 -1.63 9.27 -3.05
CA LYS A 142 -1.98 9.64 -1.68
C LYS A 142 -0.85 10.51 -1.09
N PRO A 143 -1.16 11.54 -0.29
CA PRO A 143 -2.49 11.89 0.24
C PRO A 143 -3.31 12.87 -0.63
N ASP A 144 -3.05 12.99 -1.95
CA ASP A 144 -3.82 13.88 -2.83
C ASP A 144 -5.31 13.46 -2.86
N VAL A 145 -6.20 14.45 -2.83
CA VAL A 145 -7.65 14.27 -2.92
C VAL A 145 -8.07 13.50 -4.18
N VAL A 146 -7.37 13.70 -5.30
CA VAL A 146 -7.65 13.03 -6.58
C VAL A 146 -7.58 11.51 -6.44
N ALA A 147 -6.58 10.98 -5.70
CA ALA A 147 -6.41 9.56 -5.49
C ALA A 147 -7.59 8.93 -4.72
N PHE A 148 -8.03 9.58 -3.64
CA PHE A 148 -9.17 9.10 -2.83
C PHE A 148 -10.50 9.19 -3.58
N MET A 149 -10.71 10.27 -4.34
CA MET A 149 -11.94 10.41 -5.12
C MET A 149 -12.00 9.41 -6.27
N ALA A 150 -10.87 9.09 -6.91
CA ALA A 150 -10.81 8.03 -7.92
C ALA A 150 -11.15 6.65 -7.34
N LEU A 151 -10.76 6.37 -6.06
CA LEU A 151 -11.17 5.15 -5.36
C LEU A 151 -12.68 5.13 -5.14
N ALA A 152 -13.27 6.18 -4.58
CA ALA A 152 -14.69 6.25 -4.27
C ALA A 152 -15.54 6.13 -5.55
N GLU A 153 -15.17 6.83 -6.63
CA GLU A 153 -15.80 6.75 -7.93
C GLU A 153 -15.69 5.33 -8.52
N GLY A 154 -14.49 4.75 -8.49
CA GLY A 154 -14.25 3.41 -9.00
C GLY A 154 -15.01 2.32 -8.26
N MET A 155 -15.24 2.48 -6.96
CA MET A 155 -16.08 1.61 -6.13
C MET A 155 -17.58 1.93 -6.25
N GLN A 156 -17.95 3.04 -6.88
CA GLN A 156 -19.34 3.54 -6.99
C GLN A 156 -19.99 3.73 -5.60
N LEU A 157 -19.23 4.19 -4.62
CA LEU A 157 -19.66 4.43 -3.24
C LEU A 157 -19.30 5.85 -2.81
N ALA A 158 -20.11 6.39 -1.91
CA ALA A 158 -19.74 7.64 -1.24
C ALA A 158 -18.60 7.39 -0.24
N PRO A 159 -17.68 8.35 0.00
CA PRO A 159 -16.56 8.17 0.92
C PRO A 159 -16.97 7.63 2.30
N HIS A 160 -18.09 8.10 2.87
CA HIS A 160 -18.57 7.67 4.18
C HIS A 160 -19.10 6.23 4.24
N ASP A 161 -19.32 5.60 3.08
CA ASP A 161 -19.70 4.19 2.96
C ASP A 161 -18.48 3.26 2.85
N ILE A 162 -17.26 3.82 2.75
CA ILE A 162 -16.01 3.07 2.58
C ILE A 162 -15.20 3.12 3.88
N VAL A 163 -14.79 1.94 4.35
CA VAL A 163 -13.70 1.80 5.34
C VAL A 163 -12.39 1.72 4.57
N PHE A 164 -11.49 2.67 4.81
CA PHE A 164 -10.16 2.70 4.17
C PHE A 164 -9.08 2.33 5.19
N VAL A 165 -8.20 1.40 4.86
CA VAL A 165 -7.09 0.91 5.70
C VAL A 165 -5.76 1.31 5.10
N ASP A 166 -4.92 1.99 5.89
CA ASP A 166 -3.60 2.45 5.46
C ASP A 166 -2.65 2.47 6.67
N ASP A 167 -1.35 2.29 6.48
CA ASP A 167 -0.33 2.34 7.54
C ASP A 167 0.27 3.74 7.74
N ALA A 168 0.05 4.66 6.79
CA ALA A 168 0.54 6.02 6.85
C ALA A 168 -0.50 6.97 7.47
N GLU A 169 -0.17 7.58 8.60
CA GLU A 169 -1.06 8.52 9.31
C GLU A 169 -1.54 9.66 8.42
N ALA A 170 -0.67 10.24 7.59
CA ALA A 170 -1.02 11.32 6.66
C ALA A 170 -2.11 10.91 5.65
N ASN A 171 -2.07 9.66 5.16
CA ASN A 171 -3.09 9.14 4.26
C ASN A 171 -4.43 8.93 4.99
N VAL A 172 -4.37 8.39 6.21
CA VAL A 172 -5.56 8.18 7.05
C VAL A 172 -6.24 9.50 7.40
N GLU A 173 -5.47 10.53 7.75
CA GLU A 173 -5.99 11.86 8.04
C GLU A 173 -6.63 12.51 6.82
N ALA A 174 -5.96 12.44 5.65
CA ALA A 174 -6.52 12.94 4.40
C ALA A 174 -7.82 12.21 4.02
N ALA A 175 -7.87 10.89 4.14
CA ALA A 175 -9.08 10.10 3.90
C ALA A 175 -10.23 10.51 4.83
N ARG A 176 -9.95 10.70 6.13
CA ARG A 176 -10.95 11.17 7.11
C ARG A 176 -11.48 12.56 6.77
N ALA A 177 -10.61 13.48 6.37
CA ALA A 177 -11.01 14.82 5.93
C ALA A 177 -11.95 14.79 4.73
N LEU A 178 -11.86 13.78 3.87
CA LEU A 178 -12.72 13.54 2.72
C LEU A 178 -13.98 12.73 3.06
N GLY A 179 -14.15 12.33 4.34
CA GLY A 179 -15.33 11.63 4.82
C GLY A 179 -15.25 10.10 4.80
N PHE A 180 -14.10 9.50 4.46
CA PHE A 180 -13.89 8.07 4.61
C PHE A 180 -13.84 7.65 6.09
N ARG A 181 -14.20 6.40 6.38
CA ARG A 181 -13.98 5.79 7.69
C ARG A 181 -12.58 5.17 7.72
N ALA A 182 -11.54 6.00 7.86
CA ALA A 182 -10.18 5.52 7.70
C ALA A 182 -9.59 4.95 9.01
N LEU A 183 -8.95 3.79 8.89
CA LEU A 183 -8.32 3.02 9.97
C LEU A 183 -6.80 2.97 9.74
N LEU A 184 -6.06 3.38 10.77
CA LEU A 184 -4.60 3.28 10.77
C LEU A 184 -4.17 1.86 11.16
N LEU A 185 -3.29 1.26 10.37
CA LEU A 185 -2.57 0.03 10.69
C LEU A 185 -1.16 0.36 11.23
N ASP A 186 -1.09 0.85 12.46
CA ASP A 186 0.17 1.14 13.16
C ASP A 186 0.76 -0.11 13.81
N THR A 187 -0.04 -0.77 14.63
CA THR A 187 0.28 -2.08 15.21
C THR A 187 -0.86 -3.06 14.98
N PRO A 188 -0.57 -4.37 14.86
CA PRO A 188 -1.61 -5.39 14.66
C PRO A 188 -2.73 -5.33 15.71
N ALA A 189 -2.39 -5.24 16.99
CA ALA A 189 -3.35 -5.22 18.08
C ALA A 189 -4.23 -3.96 18.07
N ALA A 190 -3.64 -2.78 17.85
CA ALA A 190 -4.38 -1.52 17.79
C ALA A 190 -5.28 -1.47 16.54
N PHE A 191 -4.80 -1.98 15.40
CA PHE A 191 -5.62 -2.12 14.22
C PHE A 191 -6.80 -3.07 14.44
N ALA A 192 -6.58 -4.25 15.03
CA ALA A 192 -7.64 -5.20 15.32
C ALA A 192 -8.75 -4.59 16.20
N ALA A 193 -8.37 -3.78 17.20
CA ALA A 193 -9.34 -3.05 18.02
C ALA A 193 -10.16 -2.04 17.20
N ARG A 194 -9.51 -1.25 16.32
CA ARG A 194 -10.18 -0.30 15.41
C ARG A 194 -11.11 -0.99 14.43
N TRP A 195 -10.64 -2.11 13.84
CA TRP A 195 -11.42 -2.92 12.91
C TRP A 195 -12.71 -3.44 13.55
N ARG A 196 -12.62 -4.07 14.74
CA ARG A 196 -13.79 -4.57 15.49
C ARG A 196 -14.81 -3.46 15.79
N ALA A 197 -14.33 -2.25 16.12
CA ALA A 197 -15.19 -1.11 16.36
C ALA A 197 -15.87 -0.57 15.10
N ALA A 198 -15.16 -0.51 13.97
CA ALA A 198 -15.66 0.02 12.70
C ALA A 198 -16.54 -0.97 11.94
N LEU A 199 -16.24 -2.26 12.06
CA LEU A 199 -16.85 -3.38 11.33
C LEU A 199 -17.26 -4.51 12.28
N PRO A 200 -18.23 -4.31 13.20
CA PRO A 200 -18.60 -5.33 14.19
C PRO A 200 -19.04 -6.66 13.57
N ALA A 201 -19.70 -6.62 12.40
CA ALA A 201 -20.11 -7.82 11.67
C ALA A 201 -18.93 -8.65 11.13
N LEU A 202 -17.76 -8.02 10.98
CA LEU A 202 -16.53 -8.64 10.49
C LEU A 202 -15.43 -8.69 11.56
N ALA A 203 -15.80 -8.56 12.84
CA ALA A 203 -14.86 -8.55 13.96
C ALA A 203 -13.98 -9.80 14.00
N HIS A 204 -14.55 -10.96 13.65
CA HIS A 204 -13.88 -12.25 13.65
C HIS A 204 -12.70 -12.37 12.65
N LEU A 205 -12.63 -11.50 11.64
CA LEU A 205 -11.55 -11.53 10.64
C LEU A 205 -10.19 -11.09 11.21
N VAL A 206 -10.17 -10.49 12.38
CA VAL A 206 -8.97 -10.08 13.10
C VAL A 206 -8.76 -10.86 14.43
N ASP A 207 -9.37 -12.02 14.56
CA ASP A 207 -9.24 -12.88 15.76
C ASP A 207 -8.16 -13.97 15.58
N GLY A 208 -7.31 -13.86 14.56
CA GLY A 208 -6.30 -14.86 14.23
C GLY A 208 -4.86 -14.45 14.62
N PRO A 209 -3.93 -15.40 14.59
CA PRO A 209 -2.51 -15.12 14.76
C PRO A 209 -2.03 -14.12 13.68
N GLY A 210 -1.28 -13.13 14.12
CA GLY A 210 -0.83 -12.03 13.26
C GLY A 210 -1.56 -10.70 13.51
N TRP A 211 -2.68 -10.72 14.23
CA TRP A 211 -3.36 -9.52 14.72
C TRP A 211 -3.22 -9.32 16.24
N ASP A 212 -2.94 -10.39 16.99
CA ASP A 212 -2.78 -10.37 18.45
C ASP A 212 -1.30 -10.28 18.90
N ALA A 213 -0.36 -10.53 18.00
CA ALA A 213 1.05 -10.47 18.32
C ALA A 213 1.62 -9.07 17.98
N GLU A 214 2.28 -8.42 18.94
CA GLU A 214 3.27 -7.40 18.62
C GLU A 214 4.31 -8.06 17.72
N ALA A 215 4.45 -7.56 16.48
CA ALA A 215 5.48 -8.04 15.58
C ALA A 215 6.85 -7.74 16.22
N ALA A 216 7.57 -8.79 16.59
CA ALA A 216 8.94 -8.74 17.04
C ALA A 216 9.88 -8.31 15.90
#